data_bd28808b2fc78c5d509d3ca8fda11a0a
#
_entry.id   bd28808b2fc78c5d509d3ca8fda11a0a
#
_cell.length_a   1.000
_cell.length_b   1.000
_cell.length_c   1.000
_cell.angle_alpha   90.00
_cell.angle_beta   90.00
_cell.angle_gamma   90.00
#
_symmetry.space_group_name_H-M   'P 1'
#
loop_
_entity.id
_entity.type
_entity.pdbx_description
1 polymer ?
#
loop_
_entity_poly.entity_id
_entity_poly.type
_entity_poly.pdbx_seq_one_letter_code
_entity_poly.pdbx_strand_id
1 'polypeptide(L)'
;MKYAFVGCSSSSKITDESFVNGARRIGQALVNNNYGLVFGACNYGLMGEVYRTMKSSNSSVIGVAPTLYKDDFKTLQCDEEYAVDTTNERISLMINKSDIIIFLAGGTGTLEEIIVTIEMKRRREIDKPIIIYDETSFYQLLVEQLNNMERYSFSDNCSSLFDYINDIETLDKYLNSIDNKINVKGK
;
A
#
# COMPACT_ATOMS: atom_id res chain seq x y z
N MET A 1 0.99 17.82 -0.46
CA MET A 1 1.45 16.60 -1.18
C MET A 1 0.57 15.45 -0.72
N LYS A 2 0.16 14.57 -1.62
CA LYS A 2 -0.58 13.35 -1.28
C LYS A 2 0.38 12.21 -1.04
N TYR A 3 -0.01 11.25 -0.23
CA TYR A 3 0.80 10.09 0.09
C TYR A 3 0.06 8.79 -0.20
N ALA A 4 0.78 7.80 -0.71
CA ALA A 4 0.31 6.44 -0.85
C ALA A 4 0.97 5.56 0.22
N PHE A 5 0.18 4.86 1.03
CA PHE A 5 0.69 3.75 1.80
C PHE A 5 0.83 2.54 0.88
N VAL A 6 2.05 1.99 0.79
CA VAL A 6 2.31 0.78 0.01
C VAL A 6 2.70 -0.36 0.94
N GLY A 7 1.77 -1.31 1.11
CA GLY A 7 1.97 -2.56 1.86
C GLY A 7 2.44 -3.68 0.93
N CYS A 8 3.59 -4.30 1.24
CA CYS A 8 4.16 -5.38 0.43
C CYS A 8 5.25 -6.14 1.19
N SER A 9 5.75 -7.23 0.58
CA SER A 9 6.79 -8.04 1.18
C SER A 9 8.13 -7.32 1.34
N SER A 10 8.74 -7.47 2.52
CA SER A 10 10.12 -7.07 2.81
C SER A 10 11.14 -8.21 2.66
N SER A 11 10.73 -9.39 2.19
CA SER A 11 11.59 -10.55 2.07
C SER A 11 12.63 -10.38 0.98
N SER A 12 13.93 -10.45 1.35
CA SER A 12 15.04 -10.45 0.40
C SER A 12 15.17 -11.76 -0.41
N LYS A 13 14.35 -12.76 -0.12
CA LYS A 13 14.36 -14.07 -0.80
C LYS A 13 13.48 -14.12 -2.05
N ILE A 14 12.78 -13.03 -2.38
CA ILE A 14 11.98 -12.96 -3.60
C ILE A 14 12.92 -12.83 -4.79
N THR A 15 12.88 -13.82 -5.67
CA THR A 15 13.70 -13.91 -6.88
C THR A 15 12.90 -13.84 -8.17
N ASP A 16 11.57 -13.92 -8.09
CA ASP A 16 10.70 -13.81 -9.25
C ASP A 16 10.62 -12.34 -9.70
N GLU A 17 11.19 -12.08 -10.85
CA GLU A 17 11.28 -10.74 -11.45
C GLU A 17 9.91 -10.13 -11.77
N SER A 18 8.86 -10.91 -11.92
CA SER A 18 7.51 -10.38 -12.17
C SER A 18 7.05 -9.52 -10.98
N PHE A 19 7.24 -9.99 -9.74
CA PHE A 19 6.92 -9.24 -8.53
C PHE A 19 7.83 -8.02 -8.35
N VAL A 20 9.13 -8.19 -8.59
CA VAL A 20 10.12 -7.11 -8.46
C VAL A 20 9.83 -5.98 -9.45
N ASN A 21 9.56 -6.32 -10.70
CA ASN A 21 9.21 -5.36 -11.74
C ASN A 21 7.85 -4.71 -11.46
N GLY A 22 6.88 -5.44 -10.92
CA GLY A 22 5.60 -4.90 -10.45
C GLY A 22 5.81 -3.80 -9.39
N ALA A 23 6.66 -4.06 -8.39
CA ALA A 23 6.98 -3.09 -7.35
C ALA A 23 7.65 -1.81 -7.92
N ARG A 24 8.57 -1.94 -8.89
CA ARG A 24 9.17 -0.80 -9.59
C ARG A 24 8.14 0.02 -10.36
N ARG A 25 7.22 -0.66 -11.09
CA ARG A 25 6.14 0.02 -11.82
C ARG A 25 5.22 0.80 -10.90
N ILE A 26 4.88 0.24 -9.72
CA ILE A 26 4.11 0.98 -8.71
C ILE A 26 4.85 2.23 -8.24
N GLY A 27 6.14 2.10 -7.88
CA GLY A 27 6.95 3.26 -7.50
C GLY A 27 6.94 4.33 -8.59
N GLN A 28 7.10 3.94 -9.87
CA GLN A 28 7.10 4.88 -11.00
C GLN A 28 5.71 5.52 -11.21
N ALA A 29 4.62 4.76 -11.08
CA ALA A 29 3.27 5.29 -11.19
C ALA A 29 2.99 6.34 -10.10
N LEU A 30 3.44 6.09 -8.87
CA LEU A 30 3.31 7.05 -7.77
C LEU A 30 4.10 8.34 -8.05
N VAL A 31 5.35 8.23 -8.54
CA VAL A 31 6.16 9.38 -8.96
C VAL A 31 5.44 10.19 -10.04
N ASN A 32 4.97 9.54 -11.10
CA ASN A 32 4.29 10.18 -12.22
C ASN A 32 3.01 10.92 -11.80
N ASN A 33 2.36 10.45 -10.75
CA ASN A 33 1.14 11.04 -10.20
C ASN A 33 1.39 11.94 -8.97
N ASN A 34 2.64 12.33 -8.69
CA ASN A 34 3.04 13.23 -7.61
C ASN A 34 2.62 12.78 -6.20
N TYR A 35 2.63 11.48 -5.94
CA TYR A 35 2.46 10.92 -4.60
C TYR A 35 3.78 10.80 -3.86
N GLY A 36 3.76 11.06 -2.56
CA GLY A 36 4.79 10.59 -1.64
C GLY A 36 4.53 9.15 -1.21
N LEU A 37 5.50 8.52 -0.57
CA LEU A 37 5.43 7.15 -0.07
C LEU A 37 5.25 7.12 1.45
N VAL A 38 4.32 6.31 1.94
CA VAL A 38 4.30 5.81 3.33
C VAL A 38 4.56 4.32 3.28
N PHE A 39 5.53 3.83 4.08
CA PHE A 39 5.92 2.43 4.04
C PHE A 39 6.49 1.92 5.36
N GLY A 40 6.68 0.63 5.45
CA GLY A 40 7.12 -0.07 6.65
C GLY A 40 8.61 0.03 6.97
N ALA A 41 9.33 1.01 6.41
CA ALA A 41 10.72 1.34 6.68
C ALA A 41 11.69 0.17 6.51
N CYS A 42 11.60 -0.56 5.40
CA CYS A 42 12.51 -1.66 5.07
C CYS A 42 13.08 -1.50 3.66
N ASN A 43 14.40 -1.67 3.51
CA ASN A 43 15.10 -1.53 2.22
C ASN A 43 15.29 -2.89 1.48
N TYR A 44 14.53 -3.91 1.84
CA TYR A 44 14.60 -5.25 1.24
C TYR A 44 13.28 -5.64 0.56
N GLY A 45 13.37 -6.63 -0.32
CA GLY A 45 12.23 -7.18 -1.03
C GLY A 45 11.50 -6.16 -1.90
N LEU A 46 10.20 -6.36 -2.10
CA LEU A 46 9.35 -5.46 -2.89
C LEU A 46 9.25 -4.08 -2.25
N MET A 47 9.22 -4.02 -0.92
CA MET A 47 9.18 -2.77 -0.16
C MET A 47 10.41 -1.90 -0.48
N GLY A 48 11.61 -2.50 -0.50
CA GLY A 48 12.83 -1.81 -0.88
C GLY A 48 12.84 -1.35 -2.35
N GLU A 49 12.23 -2.13 -3.27
CA GLU A 49 12.13 -1.72 -4.69
C GLU A 49 11.26 -0.48 -4.87
N VAL A 50 10.08 -0.44 -4.23
CA VAL A 50 9.21 0.75 -4.24
C VAL A 50 9.98 1.95 -3.67
N TYR A 51 10.57 1.78 -2.48
CA TYR A 51 11.34 2.84 -1.82
C TYR A 51 12.46 3.39 -2.72
N ARG A 52 13.31 2.52 -3.29
CA ARG A 52 14.43 2.96 -4.16
C ARG A 52 13.94 3.68 -5.39
N THR A 53 12.87 3.21 -6.02
CA THR A 53 12.25 3.87 -7.19
C THR A 53 11.78 5.27 -6.83
N MET A 54 11.08 5.43 -5.70
CA MET A 54 10.58 6.72 -5.23
C MET A 54 11.74 7.68 -4.89
N LYS A 55 12.76 7.21 -4.17
CA LYS A 55 13.91 8.05 -3.79
C LYS A 55 14.80 8.45 -4.97
N SER A 56 14.95 7.60 -5.98
CA SER A 56 15.69 7.98 -7.21
C SER A 56 15.06 9.16 -7.95
N SER A 57 13.79 9.43 -7.70
CA SER A 57 13.02 10.57 -8.25
C SER A 57 12.84 11.71 -7.25
N ASN A 58 13.58 11.71 -6.13
CA ASN A 58 13.47 12.70 -5.04
C ASN A 58 12.04 12.84 -4.46
N SER A 59 11.24 11.79 -4.50
CA SER A 59 9.90 11.78 -3.90
C SER A 59 10.00 11.81 -2.38
N SER A 60 9.01 12.42 -1.73
CA SER A 60 8.92 12.43 -0.28
C SER A 60 8.55 11.05 0.26
N VAL A 61 9.19 10.66 1.36
CA VAL A 61 9.06 9.32 1.96
C VAL A 61 8.87 9.41 3.47
N ILE A 62 7.84 8.74 3.96
CA ILE A 62 7.53 8.57 5.39
C ILE A 62 7.75 7.11 5.76
N GLY A 63 8.68 6.85 6.68
CA GLY A 63 8.98 5.53 7.19
C GLY A 63 8.31 5.27 8.54
N VAL A 64 7.68 4.10 8.71
CA VAL A 64 7.10 3.68 10.00
C VAL A 64 7.62 2.29 10.36
N ALA A 65 8.48 2.20 11.37
CA ALA A 65 9.10 0.95 11.83
C ALA A 65 8.64 0.59 13.24
N PRO A 66 8.65 -0.71 13.60
CA PRO A 66 8.65 -1.11 15.01
C PRO A 66 9.89 -0.56 15.72
N THR A 67 9.76 -0.15 16.97
CA THR A 67 10.89 0.35 17.79
C THR A 67 12.07 -0.63 17.80
N LEU A 68 11.79 -1.92 17.73
CA LEU A 68 12.80 -2.99 17.61
C LEU A 68 13.71 -2.83 16.38
N TYR A 69 13.17 -2.27 15.28
CA TYR A 69 13.87 -2.10 13.99
C TYR A 69 14.17 -0.63 13.67
N LYS A 70 14.13 0.27 14.66
CA LYS A 70 14.41 1.70 14.44
C LYS A 70 15.78 1.99 13.82
N ASP A 71 16.74 1.08 14.01
CA ASP A 71 18.08 1.20 13.42
C ASP A 71 18.09 1.04 11.90
N ASP A 72 17.06 0.45 11.30
CA ASP A 72 16.92 0.34 9.85
C ASP A 72 16.81 1.73 9.19
N PHE A 73 16.30 2.75 9.90
CA PHE A 73 16.29 4.14 9.43
C PHE A 73 17.67 4.67 9.08
N LYS A 74 18.74 4.19 9.72
CA LYS A 74 20.13 4.60 9.41
C LYS A 74 20.54 4.27 7.96
N THR A 75 19.84 3.34 7.32
CA THR A 75 20.08 2.91 5.93
C THR A 75 19.10 3.51 4.93
N LEU A 76 18.14 4.30 5.42
CA LEU A 76 17.08 4.91 4.66
C LEU A 76 17.23 6.44 4.66
N GLN A 77 16.62 7.07 3.67
CA GLN A 77 16.53 8.52 3.57
C GLN A 77 15.06 8.92 3.60
N CYS A 78 14.44 8.82 4.77
CA CYS A 78 13.07 9.24 4.99
C CYS A 78 13.02 10.74 5.33
N ASP A 79 11.95 11.41 4.90
CA ASP A 79 11.69 12.81 5.27
C ASP A 79 11.01 12.89 6.64
N GLU A 80 10.23 11.85 6.98
CA GLU A 80 9.67 11.63 8.31
C GLU A 80 9.92 10.18 8.75
N GLU A 81 10.27 9.98 10.02
CA GLU A 81 10.57 8.67 10.60
C GLU A 81 9.76 8.48 11.88
N TYR A 82 9.06 7.37 11.98
CA TYR A 82 8.26 7.02 13.14
C TYR A 82 8.61 5.63 13.64
N ALA A 83 9.03 5.54 14.91
CA ALA A 83 9.19 4.28 15.63
C ALA A 83 7.99 4.08 16.55
N VAL A 84 7.34 2.93 16.46
CA VAL A 84 6.14 2.58 17.24
C VAL A 84 6.31 1.22 17.91
N ASP A 85 5.60 1.00 19.01
CA ASP A 85 5.81 -0.18 19.84
C ASP A 85 4.95 -1.39 19.43
N THR A 86 3.81 -1.14 18.78
CA THR A 86 2.88 -2.21 18.42
C THR A 86 2.58 -2.25 16.92
N THR A 87 2.23 -3.44 16.41
CA THR A 87 1.78 -3.61 15.02
C THR A 87 0.53 -2.78 14.72
N ASN A 88 -0.42 -2.71 15.65
CA ASN A 88 -1.65 -1.95 15.46
C ASN A 88 -1.37 -0.44 15.33
N GLU A 89 -0.51 0.12 16.17
CA GLU A 89 -0.07 1.51 16.05
C GLU A 89 0.61 1.76 14.70
N ARG A 90 1.46 0.83 14.26
CA ARG A 90 2.16 0.92 12.99
C ARG A 90 1.19 0.98 11.82
N ILE A 91 0.26 0.02 11.73
CA ILE A 91 -0.74 -0.03 10.66
C ILE A 91 -1.60 1.23 10.70
N SER A 92 -2.11 1.61 11.86
CA SER A 92 -2.95 2.81 12.03
C SER A 92 -2.20 4.09 11.61
N LEU A 93 -0.93 4.21 11.96
CA LEU A 93 -0.13 5.39 11.60
C LEU A 93 0.13 5.45 10.08
N MET A 94 0.49 4.33 9.44
CA MET A 94 0.68 4.28 7.99
C MET A 94 -0.60 4.65 7.24
N ILE A 95 -1.74 4.11 7.69
CA ILE A 95 -3.05 4.46 7.13
C ILE A 95 -3.34 5.95 7.34
N ASN A 96 -3.14 6.49 8.53
CA ASN A 96 -3.46 7.89 8.84
C ASN A 96 -2.61 8.88 8.03
N LYS A 97 -1.34 8.55 7.77
CA LYS A 97 -0.39 9.38 7.00
C LYS A 97 -0.59 9.31 5.47
N SER A 98 -1.48 8.46 4.98
CA SER A 98 -1.72 8.26 3.55
C SER A 98 -3.08 8.78 3.09
N ASP A 99 -3.22 9.06 1.80
CA ASP A 99 -4.48 9.43 1.13
C ASP A 99 -5.07 8.26 0.34
N ILE A 100 -4.23 7.31 -0.05
CA ILE A 100 -4.57 6.08 -0.76
C ILE A 100 -3.73 4.92 -0.22
N ILE A 101 -4.26 3.72 -0.28
CA ILE A 101 -3.61 2.52 0.22
C ILE A 101 -3.50 1.50 -0.92
N ILE A 102 -2.29 1.00 -1.17
CA ILE A 102 -2.00 0.05 -2.25
C ILE A 102 -1.27 -1.15 -1.67
N PHE A 103 -1.79 -2.32 -1.90
CA PHE A 103 -1.16 -3.57 -1.50
C PHE A 103 -0.63 -4.33 -2.70
N LEU A 104 0.64 -4.73 -2.64
CA LEU A 104 1.26 -5.67 -3.56
C LEU A 104 1.49 -7.01 -2.85
N ALA A 105 1.96 -8.00 -3.60
CA ALA A 105 2.26 -9.33 -3.07
C ALA A 105 3.09 -9.27 -1.79
N GLY A 106 2.68 -10.03 -0.79
CA GLY A 106 3.33 -10.05 0.51
C GLY A 106 2.99 -11.27 1.35
N GLY A 107 3.63 -11.37 2.50
CA GLY A 107 3.42 -12.44 3.46
C GLY A 107 2.26 -12.15 4.43
N THR A 108 2.28 -12.85 5.57
CA THR A 108 1.25 -12.73 6.61
C THR A 108 1.11 -11.31 7.16
N GLY A 109 2.20 -10.54 7.29
CA GLY A 109 2.15 -9.14 7.72
C GLY A 109 1.39 -8.25 6.74
N THR A 110 1.63 -8.42 5.44
CA THR A 110 0.87 -7.70 4.41
C THR A 110 -0.59 -8.14 4.38
N LEU A 111 -0.86 -9.43 4.58
CA LEU A 111 -2.24 -9.94 4.70
C LEU A 111 -2.95 -9.33 5.91
N GLU A 112 -2.29 -9.21 7.05
CA GLU A 112 -2.80 -8.52 8.23
C GLU A 112 -3.16 -7.05 7.90
N GLU A 113 -2.25 -6.33 7.25
CA GLU A 113 -2.47 -4.94 6.81
C GLU A 113 -3.70 -4.83 5.88
N ILE A 114 -3.85 -5.74 4.92
CA ILE A 114 -5.02 -5.79 4.02
C ILE A 114 -6.32 -5.95 4.81
N ILE A 115 -6.38 -6.98 5.68
CA ILE A 115 -7.62 -7.30 6.40
C ILE A 115 -7.99 -6.21 7.39
N VAL A 116 -7.02 -5.67 8.14
CA VAL A 116 -7.25 -4.56 9.08
C VAL A 116 -7.77 -3.34 8.34
N THR A 117 -7.17 -2.99 7.20
CA THR A 117 -7.57 -1.82 6.41
C THR A 117 -8.97 -1.95 5.83
N ILE A 118 -9.31 -3.12 5.28
CA ILE A 118 -10.67 -3.42 4.77
C ILE A 118 -11.68 -3.33 5.92
N GLU A 119 -11.38 -3.88 7.08
CA GLU A 119 -12.27 -3.86 8.24
C GLU A 119 -12.47 -2.44 8.80
N MET A 120 -11.42 -1.61 8.85
CA MET A 120 -11.54 -0.19 9.22
C MET A 120 -12.47 0.56 8.24
N LYS A 121 -12.36 0.29 6.93
CA LYS A 121 -13.26 0.91 5.93
C LYS A 121 -14.69 0.40 6.07
N ARG A 122 -14.89 -0.91 6.32
CA ARG A 122 -16.21 -1.49 6.57
C ARG A 122 -16.90 -0.84 7.77
N ARG A 123 -16.13 -0.53 8.83
CA ARG A 123 -16.62 0.16 10.03
C ARG A 123 -16.74 1.67 9.87
N ARG A 124 -16.40 2.22 8.69
CA ARG A 124 -16.39 3.67 8.42
C ARG A 124 -15.41 4.46 9.29
N GLU A 125 -14.37 3.80 9.80
CA GLU A 125 -13.26 4.44 10.51
C GLU A 125 -12.35 5.21 9.53
N ILE A 126 -12.30 4.75 8.28
CA ILE A 126 -11.61 5.42 7.16
C ILE A 126 -12.52 5.46 5.93
N ASP A 127 -12.29 6.47 5.07
CA ASP A 127 -12.94 6.58 3.75
C ASP A 127 -11.87 6.79 2.66
N LYS A 128 -10.80 5.99 2.72
CA LYS A 128 -9.69 6.05 1.76
C LYS A 128 -9.84 4.98 0.70
N PRO A 129 -9.40 5.24 -0.55
CA PRO A 129 -9.29 4.19 -1.56
C PRO A 129 -8.32 3.10 -1.11
N ILE A 130 -8.71 1.85 -1.30
CA ILE A 130 -7.89 0.67 -1.03
C ILE A 130 -7.75 -0.08 -2.35
N ILE A 131 -6.52 -0.36 -2.77
CA ILE A 131 -6.21 -1.10 -3.98
C ILE A 131 -5.42 -2.35 -3.61
N ILE A 132 -5.85 -3.50 -4.09
CA ILE A 132 -5.05 -4.71 -4.17
C ILE A 132 -4.52 -4.79 -5.60
N TYR A 133 -3.23 -4.49 -5.78
CA TYR A 133 -2.57 -4.52 -7.08
C TYR A 133 -1.89 -5.87 -7.31
N ASP A 134 -2.29 -6.57 -8.37
CA ASP A 134 -1.89 -7.96 -8.55
C ASP A 134 -1.83 -8.38 -10.04
N GLU A 135 -0.71 -8.11 -10.70
CA GLU A 135 -0.47 -8.54 -12.09
C GLU A 135 -0.21 -10.06 -12.22
N THR A 136 0.03 -10.74 -11.11
CA THR A 136 0.48 -12.14 -11.08
C THR A 136 -0.58 -13.14 -10.63
N SER A 137 -1.78 -12.64 -10.29
CA SER A 137 -2.87 -13.43 -9.68
C SER A 137 -2.52 -14.04 -8.32
N PHE A 138 -1.53 -13.47 -7.62
CA PHE A 138 -1.10 -13.92 -6.29
C PHE A 138 -2.22 -13.85 -5.25
N TYR A 139 -3.05 -12.80 -5.31
CA TYR A 139 -4.17 -12.57 -4.39
C TYR A 139 -5.53 -13.04 -4.93
N GLN A 140 -5.59 -13.71 -6.07
CA GLN A 140 -6.86 -14.16 -6.64
C GLN A 140 -7.69 -14.95 -5.64
N LEU A 141 -7.09 -15.93 -4.95
CA LEU A 141 -7.80 -16.74 -3.95
C LEU A 141 -8.26 -15.94 -2.73
N LEU A 142 -7.49 -14.93 -2.32
CA LEU A 142 -7.91 -14.02 -1.24
C LEU A 142 -9.13 -13.21 -1.66
N VAL A 143 -9.12 -12.65 -2.86
CA VAL A 143 -10.24 -11.86 -3.40
C VAL A 143 -11.49 -12.75 -3.54
N GLU A 144 -11.33 -13.98 -4.03
CA GLU A 144 -12.41 -14.96 -4.09
C GLU A 144 -12.96 -15.29 -2.69
N GLN A 145 -12.09 -15.44 -1.69
CA GLN A 145 -12.52 -15.68 -0.30
C GLN A 145 -13.30 -14.49 0.28
N LEU A 146 -12.85 -13.25 0.04
CA LEU A 146 -13.56 -12.04 0.49
C LEU A 146 -14.94 -11.95 -0.17
N ASN A 147 -15.03 -12.23 -1.48
CA ASN A 147 -16.31 -12.28 -2.20
C ASN A 147 -17.23 -13.40 -1.68
N ASN A 148 -16.68 -14.55 -1.28
CA ASN A 148 -17.46 -15.62 -0.68
C ASN A 148 -18.03 -15.22 0.69
N MET A 149 -17.30 -14.46 1.50
CA MET A 149 -17.83 -13.95 2.78
C MET A 149 -19.10 -13.09 2.54
N GLU A 150 -19.12 -12.24 1.50
CA GLU A 150 -20.30 -11.49 1.11
C GLU A 150 -21.40 -12.40 0.56
N ARG A 151 -21.06 -13.30 -0.36
CA ARG A 151 -22.01 -14.25 -0.97
C ARG A 151 -22.76 -15.10 0.06
N TYR A 152 -22.09 -15.52 1.12
CA TYR A 152 -22.69 -16.33 2.20
C TYR A 152 -23.19 -15.47 3.38
N SER A 153 -23.25 -14.16 3.23
CA SER A 153 -23.74 -13.24 4.26
C SER A 153 -22.97 -13.27 5.58
N PHE A 154 -21.68 -13.62 5.55
CA PHE A 154 -20.80 -13.51 6.72
C PHE A 154 -20.24 -12.09 6.87
N SER A 155 -20.25 -11.29 5.82
CA SER A 155 -19.85 -9.88 5.82
C SER A 155 -20.63 -9.12 4.75
N ASP A 156 -20.96 -7.87 5.05
CA ASP A 156 -21.64 -6.99 4.10
C ASP A 156 -20.65 -6.22 3.22
N ASN A 157 -20.93 -6.12 1.92
CA ASN A 157 -20.27 -5.22 0.97
C ASN A 157 -18.74 -5.37 0.85
N CYS A 158 -18.16 -6.55 1.10
CA CYS A 158 -16.72 -6.76 1.01
C CYS A 158 -16.16 -6.35 -0.36
N SER A 159 -16.85 -6.70 -1.45
CA SER A 159 -16.43 -6.42 -2.82
C SER A 159 -16.35 -4.93 -3.16
N SER A 160 -17.07 -4.07 -2.43
CA SER A 160 -17.08 -2.62 -2.64
C SER A 160 -16.09 -1.86 -1.77
N LEU A 161 -15.36 -2.54 -0.86
CA LEU A 161 -14.45 -1.91 0.07
C LEU A 161 -13.05 -1.68 -0.52
N PHE A 162 -12.69 -2.39 -1.59
CA PHE A 162 -11.41 -2.27 -2.27
C PHE A 162 -11.56 -2.44 -3.78
N ASP A 163 -10.58 -1.96 -4.53
CA ASP A 163 -10.44 -2.19 -5.96
C ASP A 163 -9.35 -3.24 -6.21
N TYR A 164 -9.66 -4.27 -7.02
CA TYR A 164 -8.67 -5.25 -7.47
C TYR A 164 -8.20 -4.86 -8.86
N ILE A 165 -6.94 -4.47 -8.99
CA ILE A 165 -6.34 -3.97 -10.22
C ILE A 165 -5.15 -4.85 -10.61
N ASN A 166 -5.14 -5.33 -11.84
CA ASN A 166 -4.17 -6.29 -12.35
C ASN A 166 -3.30 -5.78 -13.50
N ASP A 167 -3.37 -4.49 -13.81
CA ASP A 167 -2.52 -3.86 -14.82
C ASP A 167 -2.18 -2.40 -14.45
N ILE A 168 -1.03 -1.95 -14.92
CA ILE A 168 -0.51 -0.63 -14.57
C ILE A 168 -1.27 0.52 -15.23
N GLU A 169 -1.81 0.32 -16.43
CA GLU A 169 -2.54 1.36 -17.14
C GLU A 169 -3.86 1.71 -16.43
N THR A 170 -4.54 0.68 -15.91
CA THR A 170 -5.75 0.85 -15.10
C THR A 170 -5.41 1.57 -13.80
N LEU A 171 -4.30 1.22 -13.14
CA LEU A 171 -3.86 1.92 -11.94
C LEU A 171 -3.54 3.38 -12.22
N ASP A 172 -2.79 3.71 -13.27
CA ASP A 172 -2.46 5.09 -13.63
C ASP A 172 -3.72 5.93 -13.90
N LYS A 173 -4.69 5.37 -14.63
CA LYS A 173 -6.00 6.03 -14.85
C LYS A 173 -6.74 6.26 -13.53
N TYR A 174 -6.69 5.29 -12.63
CA TYR A 174 -7.31 5.39 -11.32
C TYR A 174 -6.70 6.52 -10.48
N LEU A 175 -5.36 6.56 -10.36
CA LEU A 175 -4.63 7.60 -9.63
C LEU A 175 -4.96 9.01 -10.17
N ASN A 176 -4.94 9.18 -11.49
CA ASN A 176 -5.31 10.44 -12.14
C ASN A 176 -6.79 10.83 -11.88
N SER A 177 -7.70 9.86 -11.78
CA SER A 177 -9.13 10.13 -11.55
C SER A 177 -9.43 10.63 -10.14
N ILE A 178 -8.70 10.13 -9.15
CA ILE A 178 -8.83 10.59 -7.75
C ILE A 178 -8.39 12.05 -7.64
N ASP A 179 -7.34 12.44 -8.34
CA ASP A 179 -6.85 13.82 -8.34
C ASP A 179 -7.89 14.82 -8.86
N ASN A 180 -8.61 14.44 -9.89
CA ASN A 180 -9.67 15.26 -10.45
C ASN A 180 -10.89 15.39 -9.53
N LYS A 181 -11.25 14.35 -8.77
CA LYS A 181 -12.39 14.38 -7.84
C LYS A 181 -12.13 15.25 -6.61
N ILE A 182 -10.90 15.32 -6.13
CA ILE A 182 -10.53 16.14 -4.96
C ILE A 182 -10.46 17.62 -5.36
N ASN A 183 -9.95 17.95 -6.53
CA ASN A 183 -9.87 19.33 -7.03
C ASN A 183 -11.25 19.95 -7.31
N VAL A 184 -12.30 19.16 -7.53
CA VAL A 184 -13.67 19.63 -7.74
C VAL A 184 -14.42 19.89 -6.40
N LYS A 185 -14.06 19.20 -5.32
CA LYS A 185 -14.66 19.40 -3.98
C LYS A 185 -14.02 20.56 -3.19
N GLY A 186 -12.93 21.13 -3.67
CA GLY A 186 -12.19 22.24 -3.04
C GLY A 186 -12.51 23.62 -3.63
N LYS A 187 -13.47 23.70 -4.52
CA LYS A 187 -14.05 24.95 -5.03
C LYS A 187 -15.50 25.09 -4.56
#